data_9951f9a09e96fa5a92e0dabbbfc5f317
#
_entry.id   9951f9a09e96fa5a92e0dabbbfc5f317
#
_cell.length_a   1.000
_cell.length_b   1.000
_cell.length_c   1.000
_cell.angle_alpha   90.00
_cell.angle_beta   90.00
_cell.angle_gamma   90.00
#
_symmetry.space_group_name_H-M   'P 1'
#
loop_
_entity.id
_entity.type
_entity.pdbx_description
1 polymer ?
#
loop_
_entity_poly.entity_id
_entity_poly.type
_entity_poly.pdbx_seq_one_letter_code
_entity_poly.pdbx_strand_id
1 'polypeptide(L)'
;TAYRRQRQMCIRDSSYEHRRSMAACRELEQEFGLRNGADTERQNPKAELKKVDVSKGDVRHQIGNTLKAVLESYRFQTFGEYAALLSTLNIEARQVRGEYKETAYTGIIYSATDDRGKVVSPPVKSARFGKRFGDAGLSERMMRHVRDFKEGKWGPAIAGKVVRAMRDARSEQEFKELLKQGQLDVVFRKNDSGRIYGVTFMDHDRREVFNGSRMGKEFSANVFNDLAKWWDGIPRQEKESFSGPELWKQYGHSVEDGSALEQAAGIFS
;
A
#
# COMPACT_ATOMS: atom_id res chain seq x y z
N THR A 1 -49.53 8.80 -27.97
CA THR A 1 -49.82 8.66 -26.52
C THR A 1 -49.76 7.20 -26.04
N ALA A 2 -50.13 6.20 -26.89
CA ALA A 2 -50.03 4.76 -26.56
C ALA A 2 -48.56 4.31 -26.38
N TYR A 3 -47.64 4.76 -27.22
CA TYR A 3 -46.21 4.41 -27.15
C TYR A 3 -45.52 4.89 -25.86
N ARG A 4 -45.99 6.00 -25.29
CA ARG A 4 -45.44 6.55 -24.02
C ARG A 4 -45.92 5.75 -22.81
N ARG A 5 -47.15 5.21 -22.86
CA ARG A 5 -47.71 4.32 -21.81
C ARG A 5 -47.03 2.96 -21.81
N GLN A 6 -46.73 2.41 -22.98
CA GLN A 6 -46.02 1.14 -23.10
C GLN A 6 -44.59 1.21 -22.56
N ARG A 7 -43.88 2.33 -22.79
CA ARG A 7 -42.54 2.57 -22.16
C ARG A 7 -42.62 2.71 -20.64
N GLN A 8 -43.63 3.36 -20.11
CA GLN A 8 -43.82 3.46 -18.67
C GLN A 8 -44.20 2.15 -18.02
N MET A 9 -44.96 1.30 -18.70
CA MET A 9 -45.30 -0.07 -18.27
C MET A 9 -44.04 -0.94 -18.18
N CYS A 10 -43.17 -0.95 -19.20
CA CYS A 10 -41.90 -1.69 -19.19
C CYS A 10 -40.95 -1.24 -18.09
N ILE A 11 -40.94 0.05 -17.73
CA ILE A 11 -40.09 0.57 -16.64
C ILE A 11 -40.62 0.17 -15.25
N ARG A 12 -41.94 0.02 -15.11
CA ARG A 12 -42.54 -0.40 -13.83
C ARG A 12 -42.40 -1.89 -13.56
N ASP A 13 -42.40 -2.72 -14.59
CA ASP A 13 -42.21 -4.18 -14.50
C ASP A 13 -40.73 -4.55 -14.26
N SER A 14 -39.79 -3.66 -14.61
CA SER A 14 -38.35 -3.92 -14.52
C SER A 14 -37.82 -4.11 -13.08
N SER A 15 -38.52 -3.65 -12.06
CA SER A 15 -38.09 -3.81 -10.66
C SER A 15 -38.19 -5.24 -10.13
N TYR A 16 -39.09 -6.06 -10.70
CA TYR A 16 -39.23 -7.50 -10.39
C TYR A 16 -38.49 -8.41 -11.37
N GLU A 17 -38.25 -7.95 -12.58
CA GLU A 17 -37.60 -8.69 -13.66
C GLU A 17 -36.18 -9.11 -13.31
N HIS A 18 -35.44 -8.26 -12.67
CA HIS A 18 -34.08 -8.57 -12.19
C HIS A 18 -34.07 -9.76 -11.22
N ARG A 19 -35.01 -9.84 -10.27
CA ARG A 19 -35.08 -10.97 -9.33
C ARG A 19 -35.48 -12.27 -10.02
N ARG A 20 -36.43 -12.22 -10.97
CA ARG A 20 -36.88 -13.38 -11.75
C ARG A 20 -35.77 -13.88 -12.67
N SER A 21 -35.10 -12.97 -13.36
CA SER A 21 -34.00 -13.32 -14.25
C SER A 21 -32.83 -13.93 -13.48
N MET A 22 -32.47 -13.40 -12.29
CA MET A 22 -31.46 -13.98 -11.43
C MET A 22 -31.86 -15.34 -10.85
N ALA A 23 -33.15 -15.56 -10.56
CA ALA A 23 -33.64 -16.87 -10.13
C ALA A 23 -33.57 -17.90 -11.27
N ALA A 24 -34.02 -17.55 -12.46
CA ALA A 24 -33.93 -18.40 -13.64
C ALA A 24 -32.47 -18.73 -14.02
N CYS A 25 -31.55 -17.74 -13.92
CA CYS A 25 -30.12 -18.01 -14.13
C CYS A 25 -29.58 -19.02 -13.11
N ARG A 26 -29.98 -18.95 -11.85
CA ARG A 26 -29.54 -19.92 -10.83
C ARG A 26 -30.09 -21.31 -11.04
N GLU A 27 -31.35 -21.43 -11.50
CA GLU A 27 -31.95 -22.71 -11.86
C GLU A 27 -31.19 -23.34 -13.04
N LEU A 28 -30.91 -22.57 -14.09
CA LEU A 28 -30.13 -23.03 -15.24
C LEU A 28 -28.70 -23.40 -14.85
N GLU A 29 -28.03 -22.60 -13.97
CA GLU A 29 -26.71 -22.91 -13.46
C GLU A 29 -26.69 -24.28 -12.72
N GLN A 30 -27.74 -24.57 -11.94
CA GLN A 30 -27.86 -25.84 -11.22
C GLN A 30 -28.18 -27.00 -12.19
N GLU A 31 -29.10 -26.80 -13.11
CA GLU A 31 -29.53 -27.83 -14.06
C GLU A 31 -28.40 -28.26 -15.01
N PHE A 32 -27.58 -27.31 -15.46
CA PHE A 32 -26.50 -27.58 -16.40
C PHE A 32 -25.11 -27.70 -15.70
N GLY A 33 -25.08 -27.72 -14.37
CA GLY A 33 -23.81 -27.84 -13.62
C GLY A 33 -22.82 -26.69 -13.89
N LEU A 34 -23.36 -25.52 -14.27
CA LEU A 34 -22.53 -24.34 -14.56
C LEU A 34 -22.02 -23.69 -13.25
N ARG A 35 -20.85 -23.10 -13.32
CA ARG A 35 -20.31 -22.36 -12.19
C ARG A 35 -21.17 -21.13 -11.89
N ASN A 36 -21.65 -21.03 -10.66
CA ASN A 36 -22.37 -19.85 -10.20
C ASN A 36 -21.48 -18.61 -10.27
N GLY A 37 -21.87 -17.59 -11.02
CA GLY A 37 -21.11 -16.34 -11.15
C GLY A 37 -20.87 -15.62 -9.81
N ALA A 38 -21.77 -15.79 -8.82
CA ALA A 38 -21.61 -15.28 -7.47
C ALA A 38 -20.50 -16.00 -6.67
N ASP A 39 -20.24 -17.28 -6.97
CA ASP A 39 -19.18 -18.05 -6.30
C ASP A 39 -17.79 -17.70 -6.83
N THR A 40 -17.70 -17.21 -8.07
CA THR A 40 -16.45 -16.73 -8.67
C THR A 40 -15.92 -15.48 -7.93
N GLU A 41 -16.80 -14.64 -7.37
CA GLU A 41 -16.38 -13.51 -6.54
C GLU A 41 -15.86 -13.94 -5.16
N ARG A 42 -16.33 -15.07 -4.62
CA ARG A 42 -15.86 -15.60 -3.33
C ARG A 42 -14.61 -16.47 -3.43
N GLN A 43 -14.36 -17.04 -4.59
CA GLN A 43 -13.18 -17.86 -4.87
C GLN A 43 -12.09 -17.11 -5.63
N ASN A 44 -12.07 -15.76 -5.58
CA ASN A 44 -10.91 -15.04 -6.07
C ASN A 44 -9.70 -15.57 -5.27
N PRO A 45 -8.79 -16.33 -5.91
CA PRO A 45 -7.51 -16.65 -5.30
C PRO A 45 -6.93 -15.29 -4.90
N LYS A 46 -6.32 -15.18 -3.72
CA LYS A 46 -5.71 -13.95 -3.19
C LYS A 46 -5.16 -13.18 -4.38
N ALA A 47 -5.80 -12.03 -4.70
CA ALA A 47 -5.50 -11.33 -5.94
C ALA A 47 -3.99 -11.11 -5.97
N GLU A 48 -3.33 -11.71 -6.95
CA GLU A 48 -1.88 -11.72 -7.02
C GLU A 48 -1.44 -10.29 -7.25
N LEU A 49 -0.60 -9.78 -6.35
CA LEU A 49 -0.06 -8.43 -6.47
C LEU A 49 0.85 -8.39 -7.68
N LYS A 50 0.37 -7.79 -8.74
CA LYS A 50 1.14 -7.59 -9.97
C LYS A 50 1.47 -6.12 -10.14
N LYS A 51 2.72 -5.84 -10.51
CA LYS A 51 3.12 -4.52 -10.95
C LYS A 51 2.33 -4.14 -12.22
N VAL A 52 1.93 -2.88 -12.29
CA VAL A 52 1.31 -2.34 -13.50
C VAL A 52 2.37 -2.24 -14.59
N ASP A 53 2.04 -2.76 -15.77
CA ASP A 53 2.88 -2.76 -16.95
C ASP A 53 2.13 -2.09 -18.11
N VAL A 54 2.54 -0.87 -18.43
CA VAL A 54 1.88 -0.06 -19.46
C VAL A 54 1.99 -0.68 -20.85
N SER A 55 3.06 -1.48 -21.10
CA SER A 55 3.27 -2.14 -22.38
C SER A 55 2.21 -3.20 -22.70
N LYS A 56 1.58 -3.77 -21.69
CA LYS A 56 0.52 -4.79 -21.83
C LYS A 56 -0.85 -4.21 -22.16
N GLY A 57 -1.00 -2.89 -22.24
CA GLY A 57 -2.28 -2.24 -22.49
C GLY A 57 -3.24 -2.29 -21.32
N ASP A 58 -4.46 -1.80 -21.50
CA ASP A 58 -5.54 -1.71 -20.49
C ASP A 58 -5.07 -1.30 -19.09
N VAL A 59 -4.26 -0.24 -19.05
CA VAL A 59 -3.62 0.28 -17.82
C VAL A 59 -4.65 0.54 -16.71
N ARG A 60 -5.84 1.03 -17.08
CA ARG A 60 -6.89 1.32 -16.10
C ARG A 60 -7.37 0.05 -15.39
N HIS A 61 -7.57 -1.03 -16.13
CA HIS A 61 -7.99 -2.30 -15.54
C HIS A 61 -6.89 -2.91 -14.67
N GLN A 62 -5.64 -2.83 -15.11
CA GLN A 62 -4.49 -3.26 -14.31
C GLN A 62 -4.41 -2.48 -12.99
N ILE A 63 -4.51 -1.14 -13.02
CA ILE A 63 -4.56 -0.31 -11.81
C ILE A 63 -5.71 -0.76 -10.91
N GLY A 64 -6.93 -0.92 -11.43
CA GLY A 64 -8.10 -1.33 -10.66
C GLY A 64 -7.92 -2.66 -9.94
N ASN A 65 -7.36 -3.67 -10.62
CA ASN A 65 -7.07 -4.98 -10.04
C ASN A 65 -6.00 -4.90 -8.95
N THR A 66 -4.93 -4.15 -9.18
CA THR A 66 -3.86 -3.95 -8.20
C THR A 66 -4.37 -3.20 -6.97
N LEU A 67 -5.16 -2.13 -7.14
CA LEU A 67 -5.80 -1.42 -6.04
C LEU A 67 -6.71 -2.34 -5.21
N LYS A 68 -7.50 -3.19 -5.87
CA LYS A 68 -8.35 -4.19 -5.20
C LYS A 68 -7.50 -5.15 -4.37
N ALA A 69 -6.46 -5.73 -4.98
CA ALA A 69 -5.55 -6.66 -4.32
C ALA A 69 -4.87 -6.04 -3.07
N VAL A 70 -4.39 -4.80 -3.20
CA VAL A 70 -3.77 -4.06 -2.10
C VAL A 70 -4.75 -3.84 -0.96
N LEU A 71 -5.96 -3.35 -1.23
CA LEU A 71 -6.95 -3.11 -0.18
C LEU A 71 -7.42 -4.41 0.51
N GLU A 72 -7.46 -5.52 -0.20
CA GLU A 72 -7.88 -6.81 0.38
C GLU A 72 -6.78 -7.49 1.18
N SER A 73 -5.51 -7.21 0.87
CA SER A 73 -4.38 -7.94 1.44
C SER A 73 -3.61 -7.14 2.50
N TYR A 74 -3.39 -5.82 2.31
CA TYR A 74 -2.47 -5.06 3.14
C TYR A 74 -3.15 -4.22 4.22
N ARG A 75 -2.42 -4.07 5.34
CA ARG A 75 -2.75 -3.16 6.44
C ARG A 75 -1.82 -1.95 6.40
N PHE A 76 -2.39 -0.76 6.48
CA PHE A 76 -1.69 0.52 6.51
C PHE A 76 -2.52 1.54 7.29
N GLN A 77 -1.89 2.55 7.87
CA GLN A 77 -2.54 3.50 8.78
C GLN A 77 -2.64 4.91 8.20
N THR A 78 -1.85 5.21 7.17
CA THR A 78 -1.79 6.55 6.56
C THR A 78 -1.84 6.48 5.04
N PHE A 79 -2.30 7.58 4.42
CA PHE A 79 -2.22 7.71 2.98
C PHE A 79 -0.78 7.62 2.44
N GLY A 80 0.21 8.14 3.20
CA GLY A 80 1.61 8.03 2.83
C GLY A 80 2.13 6.59 2.77
N GLU A 81 1.70 5.72 3.69
CA GLU A 81 2.00 4.28 3.67
C GLU A 81 1.34 3.59 2.47
N TYR A 82 0.07 3.92 2.21
CA TYR A 82 -0.66 3.40 1.04
C TYR A 82 0.00 3.82 -0.27
N ALA A 83 0.34 5.10 -0.42
CA ALA A 83 1.01 5.62 -1.61
C ALA A 83 2.40 5.00 -1.81
N ALA A 84 3.17 4.79 -0.73
CA ALA A 84 4.46 4.13 -0.79
C ALA A 84 4.33 2.66 -1.23
N LEU A 85 3.32 1.92 -0.73
CA LEU A 85 3.05 0.56 -1.20
C LEU A 85 2.70 0.54 -2.69
N LEU A 86 1.85 1.45 -3.14
CA LEU A 86 1.45 1.53 -4.56
C LEU A 86 2.63 1.89 -5.47
N SER A 87 3.57 2.71 -5.00
CA SER A 87 4.75 3.08 -5.80
C SER A 87 5.64 1.87 -6.13
N THR A 88 5.69 0.84 -5.27
CA THR A 88 6.41 -0.42 -5.57
C THR A 88 5.70 -1.27 -6.62
N LEU A 89 4.43 -0.96 -6.91
CA LEU A 89 3.58 -1.64 -7.89
C LEU A 89 3.37 -0.81 -9.17
N ASN A 90 4.22 0.19 -9.40
CA ASN A 90 4.15 1.10 -10.54
C ASN A 90 2.85 1.92 -10.60
N ILE A 91 2.33 2.34 -9.44
CA ILE A 91 1.18 3.22 -9.33
C ILE A 91 1.53 4.41 -8.45
N GLU A 92 1.37 5.61 -8.98
CA GLU A 92 1.35 6.84 -8.19
C GLU A 92 -0.07 7.09 -7.68
N ALA A 93 -0.24 7.27 -6.38
CA ALA A 93 -1.47 7.74 -5.76
C ALA A 93 -1.25 9.15 -5.20
N ARG A 94 -2.08 10.11 -5.60
CA ARG A 94 -1.98 11.50 -5.17
C ARG A 94 -3.32 12.04 -4.70
N GLN A 95 -3.31 12.70 -3.54
CA GLN A 95 -4.46 13.48 -3.06
C GLN A 95 -4.52 14.82 -3.79
N VAL A 96 -5.69 15.17 -4.28
CA VAL A 96 -5.97 16.44 -4.94
C VAL A 96 -7.06 17.14 -4.12
N ARG A 97 -6.77 18.35 -3.69
CA ARG A 97 -7.73 19.23 -3.03
C ARG A 97 -8.33 20.18 -4.06
N GLY A 98 -9.62 20.40 -3.97
CA GLY A 98 -10.34 21.33 -4.81
C GLY A 98 -11.54 21.91 -4.08
N GLU A 99 -12.18 22.88 -4.70
CA GLU A 99 -13.40 23.51 -4.23
C GLU A 99 -14.48 23.40 -5.32
N TYR A 100 -15.66 23.00 -4.94
CA TYR A 100 -16.81 22.97 -5.83
C TYR A 100 -18.01 23.55 -5.11
N LYS A 101 -18.61 24.61 -5.64
CA LYS A 101 -19.75 25.33 -5.04
C LYS A 101 -19.50 25.66 -3.57
N GLU A 102 -18.37 26.32 -3.29
CA GLU A 102 -17.95 26.72 -1.91
C GLU A 102 -17.70 25.56 -0.94
N THR A 103 -17.74 24.32 -1.44
CA THR A 103 -17.46 23.13 -0.63
C THR A 103 -16.08 22.58 -1.00
N ALA A 104 -15.15 22.59 -0.04
CA ALA A 104 -13.84 21.96 -0.22
C ALA A 104 -13.98 20.44 -0.32
N TYR A 105 -13.30 19.84 -1.28
CA TYR A 105 -13.25 18.39 -1.41
C TYR A 105 -11.81 17.88 -1.55
N THR A 106 -11.58 16.68 -1.05
CA THR A 106 -10.36 15.93 -1.28
C THR A 106 -10.66 14.74 -2.19
N GLY A 107 -9.99 14.69 -3.32
CA GLY A 107 -10.07 13.58 -4.26
C GLY A 107 -8.76 12.80 -4.31
N ILE A 108 -8.80 11.58 -4.82
CA ILE A 108 -7.60 10.79 -5.08
C ILE A 108 -7.55 10.48 -6.58
N ILE A 109 -6.36 10.63 -7.14
CA ILE A 109 -6.05 10.26 -8.52
C ILE A 109 -4.93 9.22 -8.50
N TYR A 110 -5.00 8.32 -9.48
CA TYR A 110 -4.05 7.23 -9.68
C TYR A 110 -3.46 7.34 -11.08
N SER A 111 -2.15 7.18 -11.21
CA SER A 111 -1.44 7.15 -12.49
C SER A 111 -0.50 5.96 -12.53
N ALA A 112 -0.30 5.34 -13.69
CA ALA A 112 0.76 4.36 -13.83
C ALA A 112 2.11 5.05 -13.95
N THR A 113 3.12 4.45 -13.33
CA THR A 113 4.52 4.87 -13.40
C THR A 113 5.38 3.81 -14.10
N ASP A 114 6.53 4.22 -14.58
CA ASP A 114 7.59 3.28 -14.97
C ASP A 114 8.36 2.77 -13.73
N ASP A 115 9.31 1.86 -13.93
CA ASP A 115 10.15 1.31 -12.85
C ASP A 115 11.07 2.35 -12.19
N ARG A 116 11.19 3.56 -12.77
CA ARG A 116 11.91 4.70 -12.20
C ARG A 116 11.00 5.64 -11.41
N GLY A 117 9.70 5.33 -11.34
CA GLY A 117 8.69 6.16 -10.65
C GLY A 117 8.18 7.35 -11.46
N LYS A 118 8.56 7.48 -12.76
CA LYS A 118 8.04 8.54 -13.63
C LYS A 118 6.65 8.18 -14.10
N VAL A 119 5.72 9.13 -14.00
CA VAL A 119 4.35 8.98 -14.49
C VAL A 119 4.33 8.80 -16.01
N VAL A 120 3.70 7.74 -16.49
CA VAL A 120 3.62 7.35 -17.91
C VAL A 120 2.18 7.19 -18.40
N SER A 121 1.19 7.39 -17.54
CA SER A 121 -0.23 7.35 -17.93
C SER A 121 -0.97 8.61 -17.50
N PRO A 122 -2.08 8.98 -18.18
CA PRO A 122 -2.98 10.01 -17.69
C PRO A 122 -3.54 9.65 -16.31
N PRO A 123 -3.78 10.66 -15.43
CA PRO A 123 -4.36 10.43 -14.12
C PRO A 123 -5.82 9.97 -14.21
N VAL A 124 -6.17 8.95 -13.45
CA VAL A 124 -7.53 8.41 -13.35
C VAL A 124 -8.11 8.73 -11.98
N LYS A 125 -9.27 9.36 -11.95
CA LYS A 125 -9.97 9.68 -10.69
C LYS A 125 -10.40 8.39 -9.96
N SER A 126 -10.26 8.36 -8.64
CA SER A 126 -10.65 7.22 -7.78
C SER A 126 -12.10 6.76 -7.98
N ALA A 127 -13.01 7.69 -8.30
CA ALA A 127 -14.42 7.39 -8.57
C ALA A 127 -14.62 6.38 -9.72
N ARG A 128 -13.65 6.27 -10.66
CA ARG A 128 -13.69 5.29 -11.75
C ARG A 128 -13.44 3.85 -11.29
N PHE A 129 -12.84 3.67 -10.12
CA PHE A 129 -12.56 2.37 -9.51
C PHE A 129 -13.56 2.00 -8.42
N GLY A 130 -14.36 2.98 -7.93
CA GLY A 130 -15.39 2.80 -6.93
C GLY A 130 -15.14 3.59 -5.64
N LYS A 131 -16.19 3.74 -4.82
CA LYS A 131 -16.19 4.59 -3.61
C LYS A 131 -15.09 4.23 -2.59
N ARG A 132 -14.77 2.93 -2.45
CA ARG A 132 -13.78 2.42 -1.49
C ARG A 132 -12.33 2.88 -1.79
N PHE A 133 -12.03 3.32 -3.02
CA PHE A 133 -10.72 3.80 -3.46
C PHE A 133 -10.60 5.33 -3.37
N GLY A 134 -11.67 6.01 -3.00
CA GLY A 134 -11.69 7.45 -2.75
C GLY A 134 -11.24 7.80 -1.34
N ASP A 135 -11.11 9.10 -1.08
CA ASP A 135 -10.60 9.63 0.19
C ASP A 135 -11.41 9.14 1.41
N ALA A 136 -12.73 9.20 1.36
CA ALA A 136 -13.60 8.74 2.45
C ALA A 136 -13.46 7.22 2.72
N GLY A 137 -13.45 6.38 1.67
CA GLY A 137 -13.32 4.94 1.82
C GLY A 137 -11.95 4.50 2.34
N LEU A 138 -10.88 5.18 1.91
CA LEU A 138 -9.53 4.94 2.44
C LEU A 138 -9.40 5.43 3.88
N SER A 139 -9.95 6.60 4.21
CA SER A 139 -9.92 7.14 5.58
C SER A 139 -10.63 6.21 6.56
N GLU A 140 -11.81 5.69 6.22
CA GLU A 140 -12.52 4.71 7.04
C GLU A 140 -11.68 3.45 7.29
N ARG A 141 -11.03 2.94 6.23
CA ARG A 141 -10.14 1.77 6.33
C ARG A 141 -8.93 2.04 7.20
N MET A 142 -8.26 3.18 7.02
CA MET A 142 -7.11 3.58 7.82
C MET A 142 -7.48 3.71 9.29
N MET A 143 -8.62 4.33 9.63
CA MET A 143 -9.10 4.42 11.01
C MET A 143 -9.34 3.04 11.63
N ARG A 144 -9.88 2.09 10.87
CA ARG A 144 -10.04 0.69 11.33
C ARG A 144 -8.69 0.05 11.61
N HIS A 145 -7.72 0.16 10.69
CA HIS A 145 -6.39 -0.38 10.87
C HIS A 145 -5.64 0.27 12.05
N VAL A 146 -5.81 1.57 12.29
CA VAL A 146 -5.26 2.26 13.46
C VAL A 146 -5.85 1.69 14.76
N ARG A 147 -7.17 1.45 14.81
CA ARG A 147 -7.81 0.82 15.97
C ARG A 147 -7.27 -0.59 16.21
N ASP A 148 -7.24 -1.42 15.15
CA ASP A 148 -6.74 -2.79 15.25
C ASP A 148 -5.25 -2.84 15.67
N PHE A 149 -4.45 -1.85 15.25
CA PHE A 149 -3.07 -1.68 15.69
C PHE A 149 -2.98 -1.36 17.20
N LYS A 150 -3.80 -0.41 17.68
CA LYS A 150 -3.86 -0.07 19.11
C LYS A 150 -4.32 -1.23 19.99
N GLU A 151 -5.16 -2.10 19.45
CA GLU A 151 -5.62 -3.33 20.11
C GLU A 151 -4.59 -4.48 20.03
N GLY A 152 -3.40 -4.25 19.49
CA GLY A 152 -2.33 -5.25 19.38
C GLY A 152 -2.59 -6.37 18.37
N LYS A 153 -3.58 -6.23 17.49
CA LYS A 153 -3.92 -7.25 16.47
C LYS A 153 -2.86 -7.38 15.38
N TRP A 154 -2.00 -6.38 15.22
CA TRP A 154 -0.88 -6.36 14.29
C TRP A 154 0.15 -5.32 14.73
N GLY A 155 1.39 -5.43 14.23
CA GLY A 155 2.46 -4.53 14.65
C GLY A 155 3.82 -4.85 14.02
N PRO A 156 4.82 -3.97 14.18
CA PRO A 156 6.09 -4.02 13.49
C PRO A 156 7.02 -5.13 14.05
N ALA A 157 6.78 -6.38 13.65
CA ALA A 157 7.67 -7.49 13.99
C ALA A 157 8.99 -7.51 13.18
N ILE A 158 9.19 -6.50 12.30
CA ILE A 158 10.31 -6.46 11.35
C ILE A 158 11.54 -5.69 11.88
N ALA A 159 11.43 -5.05 13.05
CA ALA A 159 12.48 -4.18 13.59
C ALA A 159 13.87 -4.86 13.61
N GLY A 160 13.98 -6.07 14.11
CA GLY A 160 15.24 -6.81 14.14
C GLY A 160 15.83 -7.11 12.75
N LYS A 161 15.00 -7.38 11.74
CA LYS A 161 15.44 -7.58 10.36
C LYS A 161 16.00 -6.27 9.77
N VAL A 162 15.29 -5.15 10.00
CA VAL A 162 15.71 -3.82 9.53
C VAL A 162 17.03 -3.40 10.17
N VAL A 163 17.14 -3.58 11.48
CA VAL A 163 18.36 -3.29 12.24
C VAL A 163 19.56 -4.05 11.69
N ARG A 164 19.41 -5.35 11.44
CA ARG A 164 20.48 -6.17 10.87
C ARG A 164 20.87 -5.65 9.49
N ALA A 165 19.90 -5.36 8.62
CA ALA A 165 20.17 -4.82 7.30
C ALA A 165 20.85 -3.43 7.36
N MET A 166 20.49 -2.56 8.32
CA MET A 166 21.13 -1.26 8.50
C MET A 166 22.62 -1.42 8.90
N ARG A 167 22.93 -2.42 9.73
CA ARG A 167 24.28 -2.71 10.17
C ARG A 167 25.16 -3.28 9.06
N ASP A 168 24.60 -4.20 8.26
CA ASP A 168 25.37 -4.99 7.31
C ASP A 168 25.48 -4.29 5.94
N ALA A 169 24.57 -3.36 5.61
CA ALA A 169 24.56 -2.63 4.34
C ALA A 169 25.66 -1.56 4.25
N ARG A 170 26.28 -1.46 3.09
CA ARG A 170 27.32 -0.48 2.73
C ARG A 170 26.86 0.55 1.70
N SER A 171 25.61 0.42 1.24
CA SER A 171 24.95 1.35 0.32
C SER A 171 23.43 1.25 0.45
N GLU A 172 22.70 2.30 -0.03
CA GLU A 172 21.24 2.25 -0.10
C GLU A 172 20.72 1.07 -0.91
N GLN A 173 21.44 0.74 -1.99
CA GLN A 173 21.08 -0.37 -2.85
C GLN A 173 21.22 -1.72 -2.13
N GLU A 174 22.34 -1.94 -1.45
CA GLU A 174 22.59 -3.15 -0.68
C GLU A 174 21.60 -3.30 0.49
N PHE A 175 21.28 -2.18 1.15
CA PHE A 175 20.24 -2.16 2.18
C PHE A 175 18.89 -2.66 1.65
N LYS A 176 18.46 -2.17 0.47
CA LYS A 176 17.22 -2.62 -0.17
C LYS A 176 17.29 -4.11 -0.55
N GLU A 177 18.43 -4.59 -1.01
CA GLU A 177 18.63 -6.00 -1.39
C GLU A 177 18.59 -6.92 -0.17
N LEU A 178 19.24 -6.55 0.93
CA LEU A 178 19.19 -7.30 2.19
C LEU A 178 17.76 -7.38 2.74
N LEU A 179 17.01 -6.29 2.68
CA LEU A 179 15.60 -6.30 3.08
C LEU A 179 14.76 -7.22 2.19
N LYS A 180 14.97 -7.20 0.87
CA LYS A 180 14.26 -8.08 -0.07
C LYS A 180 14.46 -9.56 0.22
N GLN A 181 15.66 -9.97 0.63
CA GLN A 181 15.92 -11.35 1.05
C GLN A 181 15.04 -11.76 2.24
N GLY A 182 14.68 -10.79 3.10
CA GLY A 182 13.77 -10.96 4.22
C GLY A 182 12.29 -10.74 3.90
N GLN A 183 11.88 -10.70 2.63
CA GLN A 183 10.52 -10.37 2.16
C GLN A 183 10.05 -8.98 2.63
N LEU A 184 10.99 -8.04 2.72
CA LEU A 184 10.74 -6.65 3.10
C LEU A 184 11.10 -5.72 1.94
N ASP A 185 10.30 -4.69 1.73
CA ASP A 185 10.65 -3.57 0.88
C ASP A 185 10.73 -2.27 1.70
N VAL A 186 11.51 -1.31 1.20
CA VAL A 186 11.61 0.03 1.78
C VAL A 186 11.49 1.09 0.70
N VAL A 187 10.72 2.12 0.98
CA VAL A 187 10.59 3.31 0.13
C VAL A 187 11.09 4.52 0.91
N PHE A 188 12.12 5.17 0.36
CA PHE A 188 12.62 6.47 0.82
C PHE A 188 11.95 7.58 0.03
N ARG A 189 11.24 8.45 0.73
CA ARG A 189 10.69 9.67 0.13
C ARG A 189 11.73 10.78 0.27
N LYS A 190 12.24 11.24 -0.86
CA LYS A 190 13.26 12.29 -0.94
C LYS A 190 12.62 13.57 -1.47
N ASN A 191 13.10 14.73 -1.01
CA ASN A 191 12.77 16.03 -1.59
C ASN A 191 13.71 16.34 -2.76
N ASP A 192 13.50 17.50 -3.41
CA ASP A 192 14.31 17.93 -4.58
C ASP A 192 15.80 18.08 -4.24
N SER A 193 16.16 18.34 -2.99
CA SER A 193 17.55 18.39 -2.52
C SER A 193 18.15 17.00 -2.19
N GLY A 194 17.41 15.91 -2.44
CA GLY A 194 17.85 14.54 -2.15
C GLY A 194 17.70 14.12 -0.69
N ARG A 195 17.26 15.02 0.21
CA ARG A 195 17.07 14.70 1.62
C ARG A 195 15.87 13.77 1.82
N ILE A 196 16.07 12.69 2.59
CA ILE A 196 15.01 11.77 2.98
C ILE A 196 14.13 12.46 4.03
N TYR A 197 12.83 12.61 3.74
CA TYR A 197 11.84 13.15 4.69
C TYR A 197 10.85 12.09 5.18
N GLY A 198 10.86 10.91 4.60
CA GLY A 198 10.01 9.81 5.01
C GLY A 198 10.58 8.46 4.61
N VAL A 199 10.39 7.49 5.49
CA VAL A 199 10.79 6.10 5.28
C VAL A 199 9.58 5.23 5.53
N THR A 200 9.30 4.31 4.62
CA THR A 200 8.17 3.39 4.74
C THR A 200 8.66 1.98 4.46
N PHE A 201 8.42 1.08 5.40
CA PHE A 201 8.74 -0.34 5.29
C PHE A 201 7.49 -1.13 4.95
N MET A 202 7.65 -2.17 4.16
CA MET A 202 6.59 -3.09 3.75
C MET A 202 7.00 -4.52 4.08
N ASP A 203 6.18 -5.18 4.88
CA ASP A 203 6.30 -6.60 5.19
C ASP A 203 5.35 -7.37 4.26
N HIS A 204 5.92 -8.10 3.33
CA HIS A 204 5.15 -8.88 2.35
C HIS A 204 4.65 -10.21 2.91
N ASP A 205 5.28 -10.75 3.96
CA ASP A 205 4.83 -11.97 4.62
C ASP A 205 3.55 -11.70 5.43
N ARG A 206 3.58 -10.63 6.24
CA ARG A 206 2.45 -10.25 7.09
C ARG A 206 1.46 -9.33 6.41
N ARG A 207 1.83 -8.79 5.24
CA ARG A 207 1.02 -7.82 4.50
C ARG A 207 0.76 -6.54 5.32
N GLU A 208 1.80 -6.00 5.90
CA GLU A 208 1.76 -4.84 6.78
C GLU A 208 2.71 -3.74 6.28
N VAL A 209 2.29 -2.49 6.42
CA VAL A 209 3.06 -1.33 5.99
C VAL A 209 3.21 -0.36 7.15
N PHE A 210 4.44 0.11 7.38
CA PHE A 210 4.78 0.98 8.49
C PHE A 210 5.62 2.17 8.04
N ASN A 211 5.29 3.35 8.52
CA ASN A 211 6.26 4.44 8.53
C ASN A 211 7.35 4.17 9.57
N GLY A 212 8.60 4.41 9.21
CA GLY A 212 9.74 4.17 10.10
C GLY A 212 9.61 4.86 11.47
N SER A 213 9.10 6.10 11.50
CA SER A 213 8.86 6.83 12.76
C SER A 213 7.87 6.16 13.73
N ARG A 214 7.04 5.22 13.25
CA ARG A 214 6.14 4.43 14.10
C ARG A 214 6.77 3.16 14.64
N MET A 215 7.85 2.72 14.03
CA MET A 215 8.61 1.56 14.48
C MET A 215 9.59 1.94 15.61
N GLY A 216 10.02 3.20 15.64
CA GLY A 216 10.95 3.73 16.62
C GLY A 216 11.72 4.94 16.08
N LYS A 217 12.37 5.68 16.96
CA LYS A 217 13.20 6.86 16.59
C LYS A 217 14.38 6.45 15.70
N GLU A 218 14.92 5.28 15.92
CA GLU A 218 16.03 4.65 15.19
C GLU A 218 15.70 4.34 13.72
N PHE A 219 14.40 4.27 13.37
CA PHE A 219 13.94 4.08 12.00
C PHE A 219 13.42 5.37 11.35
N SER A 220 13.72 6.51 11.96
CA SER A 220 13.27 7.81 11.46
C SER A 220 14.05 8.24 10.21
N ALA A 221 13.45 9.13 9.41
CA ALA A 221 14.08 9.67 8.21
C ALA A 221 15.44 10.37 8.50
N ASN A 222 15.63 10.96 9.70
CA ASN A 222 16.89 11.60 10.06
C ASN A 222 18.02 10.59 10.17
N VAL A 223 17.78 9.44 10.81
CA VAL A 223 18.77 8.36 10.93
C VAL A 223 19.18 7.86 9.54
N PHE A 224 18.23 7.70 8.62
CA PHE A 224 18.55 7.31 7.25
C PHE A 224 19.26 8.39 6.44
N ASN A 225 19.08 9.67 6.74
CA ASN A 225 19.89 10.73 6.15
C ASN A 225 21.35 10.65 6.61
N ASP A 226 21.58 10.36 7.88
CA ASP A 226 22.94 10.22 8.41
C ASP A 226 23.59 8.93 7.91
N LEU A 227 22.83 7.85 7.82
CA LEU A 227 23.27 6.60 7.22
C LEU A 227 23.61 6.74 5.71
N ALA A 228 22.81 7.51 4.96
CA ALA A 228 23.08 7.80 3.56
C ALA A 228 24.39 8.57 3.36
N LYS A 229 24.66 9.59 4.20
CA LYS A 229 25.96 10.31 4.18
C LYS A 229 27.13 9.37 4.43
N TRP A 230 26.97 8.43 5.36
CA TRP A 230 27.99 7.41 5.63
C TRP A 230 28.18 6.46 4.44
N TRP A 231 27.13 6.03 3.78
CA TRP A 231 27.20 5.22 2.58
C TRP A 231 27.92 5.93 1.43
N ASP A 232 27.69 7.24 1.27
CA ASP A 232 28.28 8.04 0.18
C ASP A 232 29.71 8.52 0.50
N GLY A 233 30.04 8.68 1.79
CA GLY A 233 31.27 9.33 2.25
C GLY A 233 32.49 8.42 2.48
N ILE A 234 32.32 7.09 2.51
CA ILE A 234 33.43 6.17 2.80
C ILE A 234 33.96 5.52 1.50
N PRO A 235 35.29 5.60 1.22
CA PRO A 235 35.92 4.88 0.11
C PRO A 235 35.68 3.38 0.20
N ARG A 236 35.50 2.74 -0.96
CA ARG A 236 35.14 1.32 -1.07
C ARG A 236 36.09 0.38 -0.32
N GLN A 237 37.37 0.74 -0.25
CA GLN A 237 38.43 -0.03 0.43
C GLN A 237 38.33 0.04 1.97
N GLU A 238 37.85 1.15 2.53
CA GLU A 238 37.71 1.30 3.98
C GLU A 238 36.42 0.65 4.53
N LYS A 239 35.41 0.44 3.67
CA LYS A 239 34.14 -0.21 4.05
C LYS A 239 34.33 -1.70 4.43
N GLU A 240 35.40 -2.34 3.97
CA GLU A 240 35.69 -3.76 4.27
C GLU A 240 36.21 -3.98 5.70
N SER A 241 36.83 -2.96 6.30
CA SER A 241 37.41 -3.03 7.65
C SER A 241 36.51 -2.52 8.76
N PHE A 242 35.33 -1.96 8.44
CA PHE A 242 34.44 -1.30 9.42
C PHE A 242 33.24 -2.17 9.77
N SER A 243 33.13 -2.56 11.04
CA SER A 243 31.96 -3.24 11.60
C SER A 243 30.91 -2.23 12.06
N GLY A 244 30.20 -1.63 11.11
CA GLY A 244 29.06 -0.74 11.35
C GLY A 244 29.41 0.69 11.83
N PRO A 245 28.59 1.68 11.54
CA PRO A 245 28.85 3.07 11.91
C PRO A 245 28.80 3.28 13.43
N GLU A 246 29.59 4.24 13.94
CA GLU A 246 29.50 4.70 15.35
C GLU A 246 28.08 5.17 15.73
N LEU A 247 27.29 5.60 14.77
CA LEU A 247 25.85 5.85 14.89
C LEU A 247 25.10 4.66 15.49
N TRP A 248 25.54 3.45 15.20
CA TRP A 248 24.95 2.24 15.75
C TRP A 248 25.20 2.08 17.24
N LYS A 249 26.34 2.52 17.74
CA LYS A 249 26.63 2.55 19.19
C LYS A 249 25.72 3.52 19.92
N GLN A 250 25.29 4.60 19.27
CA GLN A 250 24.40 5.60 19.84
C GLN A 250 22.93 5.15 19.86
N TYR A 251 22.50 4.31 18.91
CA TYR A 251 21.09 3.88 18.74
C TYR A 251 20.86 2.38 18.93
N GLY A 252 21.91 1.56 18.89
CA GLY A 252 21.82 0.09 18.86
C GLY A 252 21.71 -0.60 20.23
N HIS A 253 22.09 0.08 21.32
CA HIS A 253 22.05 -0.52 22.67
C HIS A 253 20.66 -0.85 23.18
N SER A 254 19.61 -0.24 22.63
CA SER A 254 18.21 -0.52 23.03
C SER A 254 17.59 -1.73 22.37
N VAL A 255 18.26 -2.36 21.40
CA VAL A 255 17.67 -3.46 20.60
C VAL A 255 18.27 -4.83 20.97
N GLU A 256 19.49 -4.87 21.48
CA GLU A 256 20.12 -6.14 21.92
C GLU A 256 19.48 -6.74 23.18
N ASP A 257 18.88 -5.90 24.04
CA ASP A 257 18.31 -6.33 25.33
C ASP A 257 16.83 -6.74 25.29
N GLY A 258 16.20 -6.84 24.12
CA GLY A 258 14.78 -7.17 24.03
C GLY A 258 13.82 -6.12 24.58
N SER A 259 14.35 -5.04 25.22
CA SER A 259 13.56 -4.00 25.89
C SER A 259 12.79 -3.09 24.93
N ALA A 260 13.22 -2.99 23.69
CA ALA A 260 12.48 -2.23 22.66
C ALA A 260 11.15 -2.87 22.27
N LEU A 261 11.04 -4.19 22.39
CA LEU A 261 9.76 -4.92 22.19
C LEU A 261 8.83 -4.74 23.40
N GLU A 262 9.39 -4.65 24.62
CA GLU A 262 8.61 -4.39 25.84
C GLU A 262 8.17 -2.95 25.96
N GLN A 263 8.99 -1.97 25.53
CA GLN A 263 8.62 -0.55 25.51
C GLN A 263 7.57 -0.26 24.43
N ALA A 264 7.60 -0.92 23.29
CA ALA A 264 6.53 -0.79 22.29
C ALA A 264 5.20 -1.38 22.80
N ALA A 265 5.25 -2.39 23.67
CA ALA A 265 4.08 -2.95 24.35
C ALA A 265 3.63 -2.13 25.57
N GLY A 266 4.56 -1.45 26.26
CA GLY A 266 4.31 -0.68 27.49
C GLY A 266 3.81 0.75 27.31
N ILE A 267 3.74 1.27 26.10
CA ILE A 267 3.16 2.61 25.80
C ILE A 267 1.62 2.57 25.81
N PHE A 268 1.02 1.41 26.00
CA PHE A 268 -0.44 1.20 25.95
C PHE A 268 -1.05 0.66 27.25
N SER A 269 -0.36 0.78 28.39
CA SER A 269 -0.97 0.58 29.71
C SER A 269 -1.34 1.89 30.37
#